data_bd2c7e62e0d1b65e807c6ec7d6206177
#
_entry.id   bd2c7e62e0d1b65e807c6ec7d6206177
#
_cell.length_a   1.000
_cell.length_b   1.000
_cell.length_c   1.000
_cell.angle_alpha   90.00
_cell.angle_beta   90.00
_cell.angle_gamma   90.00
#
_symmetry.space_group_name_H-M   'P 1'
#
loop_
_entity.id
_entity.type
_entity.pdbx_description
1 polymer ?
#
loop_
_entity_poly.entity_id
_entity_poly.type
_entity_poly.pdbx_seq_one_letter_code
_entity_poly.pdbx_strand_id
1 'polypeptide(L)'
;IVGYGIDNFFFKTKADEGIPTFKTGGLMWASLTLALMTIPVVVVATEEALAAVPRGMREASLACGASKWQTIQRIALPAALPGIITGLVLAMARGAGEVAPLMLVGVVESANELPLTTEPPFIHMDQTFMHLGFQIYDLGFQSPDSEAARPSAFATALLLSGLGVILTLAASFSRH
;
A
#
# COMPACT_ATOMS: atom_id res chain seq x y z
N ILE A 1 14.47 -15.88 6.62
CA ILE A 1 15.18 -15.69 7.92
C ILE A 1 14.28 -14.89 8.87
N VAL A 2 13.74 -13.74 8.48
CA VAL A 2 12.89 -12.90 9.34
C VAL A 2 11.59 -13.61 9.74
N GLY A 3 10.92 -14.31 8.80
CA GLY A 3 9.71 -15.08 9.09
C GLY A 3 9.92 -16.18 10.14
N TYR A 4 11.06 -16.88 10.10
CA TYR A 4 11.42 -17.87 11.13
C TYR A 4 11.59 -17.26 12.51
N GLY A 5 12.16 -16.06 12.60
CA GLY A 5 12.33 -15.36 13.86
C GLY A 5 11.00 -14.98 14.49
N ILE A 6 10.04 -14.53 13.67
CA ILE A 6 8.69 -14.15 14.12
C ILE A 6 7.89 -15.38 14.53
N ASP A 7 7.92 -16.47 13.76
CA ASP A 7 7.25 -17.72 14.09
C ASP A 7 7.74 -18.27 15.45
N ASN A 8 9.05 -18.29 15.67
CA ASN A 8 9.61 -18.75 16.93
C ASN A 8 9.32 -17.84 18.13
N PHE A 9 9.19 -16.54 17.90
CA PHE A 9 8.97 -15.58 18.98
C PHE A 9 7.50 -15.47 19.38
N PHE A 10 6.60 -15.39 18.43
CA PHE A 10 5.16 -15.15 18.67
C PHE A 10 4.29 -16.42 18.58
N PHE A 11 4.69 -17.43 17.83
CA PHE A 11 3.87 -18.60 17.50
C PHE A 11 4.60 -19.92 17.77
N LYS A 12 5.34 -19.98 18.86
CA LYS A 12 6.19 -21.11 19.22
C LYS A 12 5.47 -22.46 19.18
N THR A 13 4.20 -22.48 19.63
CA THR A 13 3.37 -23.70 19.65
C THR A 13 3.07 -24.25 18.24
N LYS A 14 2.84 -23.39 17.26
CA LYS A 14 2.59 -23.81 15.86
C LYS A 14 3.89 -24.13 15.13
N ALA A 15 4.98 -23.46 15.47
CA ALA A 15 6.31 -23.77 14.91
C ALA A 15 6.80 -25.15 15.35
N ASP A 16 6.51 -25.57 16.57
CA ASP A 16 6.87 -26.88 17.12
C ASP A 16 6.04 -28.01 16.45
N GLU A 17 4.84 -27.72 15.95
CA GLU A 17 4.00 -28.65 15.17
C GLU A 17 4.46 -28.78 13.70
N GLY A 18 5.51 -28.08 13.28
CA GLY A 18 6.06 -28.11 11.94
C GLY A 18 5.25 -27.33 10.90
N ILE A 19 4.25 -26.53 11.33
CA ILE A 19 3.41 -25.70 10.47
C ILE A 19 3.85 -24.23 10.65
N PRO A 20 4.77 -23.72 9.80
CA PRO A 20 5.18 -22.32 9.90
C PRO A 20 4.05 -21.40 9.47
N THR A 21 3.66 -20.46 10.36
CA THR A 21 2.59 -19.49 10.09
C THR A 21 3.06 -18.36 9.18
N PHE A 22 4.30 -17.86 9.38
CA PHE A 22 4.86 -16.71 8.63
C PHE A 22 6.12 -17.04 7.85
N LYS A 23 6.50 -18.31 7.75
CA LYS A 23 7.68 -18.75 7.00
C LYS A 23 7.50 -18.65 5.49
N THR A 24 6.29 -18.90 5.02
CA THR A 24 5.89 -18.76 3.62
C THR A 24 5.44 -17.32 3.36
N GLY A 25 5.56 -16.87 2.10
CA GLY A 25 5.03 -15.57 1.71
C GLY A 25 3.52 -15.48 2.00
N GLY A 26 3.03 -14.30 2.37
CA GLY A 26 1.62 -14.07 2.68
C GLY A 26 1.28 -12.58 2.71
N LEU A 27 0.01 -12.29 2.95
CA LEU A 27 -0.54 -10.94 2.96
C LEU A 27 0.21 -10.00 3.90
N MET A 28 0.65 -10.49 5.06
CA MET A 28 1.41 -9.69 6.04
C MET A 28 2.74 -9.20 5.48
N TRP A 29 3.51 -10.08 4.85
CA TRP A 29 4.81 -9.71 4.28
C TRP A 29 4.67 -8.80 3.07
N ALA A 30 3.66 -9.04 2.24
CA ALA A 30 3.35 -8.21 1.10
C ALA A 30 2.95 -6.79 1.53
N SER A 31 2.07 -6.66 2.54
CA SER A 31 1.65 -5.36 3.06
C SER A 31 2.80 -4.58 3.70
N LEU A 32 3.67 -5.26 4.45
CA LEU A 32 4.86 -4.64 5.04
C LEU A 32 5.83 -4.14 3.97
N THR A 33 6.05 -4.95 2.92
CA THR A 33 6.93 -4.58 1.80
C THR A 33 6.38 -3.37 1.05
N LEU A 34 5.09 -3.37 0.73
CA LEU A 34 4.43 -2.22 0.09
C LEU A 34 4.48 -0.97 0.97
N ALA A 35 4.20 -1.11 2.26
CA ALA A 35 4.30 0.01 3.19
C ALA A 35 5.70 0.61 3.20
N LEU A 36 6.73 -0.24 3.29
CA LEU A 36 8.13 0.22 3.31
C LEU A 36 8.51 0.94 2.01
N MET A 37 8.02 0.48 0.86
CA MET A 37 8.28 1.10 -0.45
C MET A 37 7.51 2.41 -0.65
N THR A 38 6.33 2.55 -0.05
CA THR A 38 5.50 3.76 -0.18
C THR A 38 5.87 4.86 0.82
N ILE A 39 6.48 4.52 1.97
CA ILE A 39 6.91 5.50 2.99
C ILE A 39 7.70 6.68 2.40
N PRO A 40 8.75 6.50 1.56
CA PRO A 40 9.51 7.62 1.02
C PRO A 40 8.63 8.59 0.21
N VAL A 41 7.69 8.06 -0.56
CA VAL A 41 6.76 8.89 -1.37
C VAL A 41 5.86 9.71 -0.48
N VAL A 42 5.30 9.12 0.59
CA VAL A 42 4.45 9.83 1.56
C VAL A 42 5.24 10.89 2.32
N VAL A 43 6.48 10.59 2.70
CA VAL A 43 7.35 11.55 3.41
C VAL A 43 7.60 12.77 2.54
N VAL A 44 8.03 12.61 1.29
CA VAL A 44 8.29 13.70 0.36
C VAL A 44 7.02 14.52 0.10
N ALA A 45 5.90 13.87 -0.18
CA ALA A 45 4.63 14.57 -0.40
C ALA A 45 4.17 15.36 0.83
N THR A 46 4.41 14.82 2.04
CA THR A 46 4.09 15.52 3.30
C THR A 46 5.01 16.75 3.51
N GLU A 47 6.29 16.59 3.20
CA GLU A 47 7.26 17.69 3.27
C GLU A 47 6.88 18.82 2.31
N GLU A 48 6.56 18.50 1.07
CA GLU A 48 6.10 19.46 0.05
C GLU A 48 4.80 20.16 0.48
N ALA A 49 3.83 19.41 1.00
CA ALA A 49 2.57 19.98 1.49
C ALA A 49 2.78 20.94 2.67
N LEU A 50 3.66 20.59 3.59
CA LEU A 50 4.03 21.47 4.70
C LEU A 50 4.81 22.69 4.20
N ALA A 51 5.72 22.55 3.25
CA ALA A 51 6.48 23.67 2.69
C ALA A 51 5.59 24.65 1.92
N ALA A 52 4.49 24.19 1.34
CA ALA A 52 3.52 25.04 0.64
C ALA A 52 2.72 25.97 1.56
N VAL A 53 2.70 25.74 2.88
CA VAL A 53 2.01 26.61 3.84
C VAL A 53 2.70 27.97 3.92
N PRO A 54 1.98 29.10 3.67
CA PRO A 54 2.55 30.43 3.66
C PRO A 54 3.29 30.78 4.96
N ARG A 55 4.49 31.35 4.82
CA ARG A 55 5.32 31.75 5.99
C ARG A 55 4.60 32.74 6.88
N GLY A 56 3.85 33.68 6.30
CA GLY A 56 3.10 34.70 7.06
C GLY A 56 2.11 34.09 8.06
N MET A 57 1.48 32.95 7.74
CA MET A 57 0.60 32.28 8.70
C MET A 57 1.37 31.75 9.92
N ARG A 58 2.57 31.24 9.72
CA ARG A 58 3.43 30.72 10.78
C ARG A 58 3.97 31.88 11.64
N GLU A 59 4.42 32.96 11.01
CA GLU A 59 4.94 34.16 11.68
C GLU A 59 3.85 34.88 12.47
N ALA A 60 2.64 35.01 11.91
CA ALA A 60 1.50 35.59 12.61
C ALA A 60 1.13 34.78 13.87
N SER A 61 1.14 33.46 13.80
CA SER A 61 0.89 32.63 14.96
C SER A 61 1.94 32.80 16.06
N LEU A 62 3.21 32.88 15.68
CA LEU A 62 4.31 33.14 16.63
C LEU A 62 4.23 34.54 17.24
N ALA A 63 3.85 35.55 16.43
CA ALA A 63 3.65 36.93 16.91
C ALA A 63 2.50 37.04 17.92
N CYS A 64 1.48 36.17 17.81
CA CYS A 64 0.40 36.04 18.80
C CYS A 64 0.83 35.29 20.09
N GLY A 65 2.10 34.92 20.22
CA GLY A 65 2.63 34.23 21.40
C GLY A 65 2.47 32.73 21.42
N ALA A 66 2.08 32.13 20.28
CA ALA A 66 2.00 30.66 20.18
C ALA A 66 3.39 30.02 20.20
N SER A 67 3.54 28.88 20.84
CA SER A 67 4.76 28.06 20.74
C SER A 67 4.93 27.46 19.34
N LYS A 68 6.17 27.08 18.98
CA LYS A 68 6.44 26.39 17.71
C LYS A 68 5.56 25.15 17.53
N TRP A 69 5.35 24.38 18.58
CA TRP A 69 4.52 23.19 18.57
C TRP A 69 3.04 23.51 18.32
N GLN A 70 2.51 24.55 18.98
CA GLN A 70 1.15 25.02 18.77
C GLN A 70 0.95 25.53 17.34
N THR A 71 1.93 26.25 16.78
CA THR A 71 1.90 26.72 15.39
C THR A 71 1.85 25.56 14.41
N ILE A 72 2.66 24.50 14.63
CA ILE A 72 2.64 23.31 13.78
C ILE A 72 1.29 22.62 13.87
N GLN A 73 0.81 22.34 15.07
CA GLN A 73 -0.36 21.51 15.29
C GLN A 73 -1.68 22.21 14.92
N ARG A 74 -1.78 23.54 15.15
CA ARG A 74 -3.04 24.29 14.96
C ARG A 74 -3.11 25.07 13.65
N ILE A 75 -1.98 25.37 13.02
CA ILE A 75 -1.93 26.20 11.82
C ILE A 75 -1.33 25.42 10.64
N ALA A 76 -0.07 24.94 10.78
CA ALA A 76 0.64 24.37 9.65
C ALA A 76 0.04 23.00 9.22
N LEU A 77 -0.24 22.12 10.17
CA LEU A 77 -0.74 20.79 9.89
C LEU A 77 -2.17 20.81 9.27
N PRO A 78 -3.15 21.54 9.82
CA PRO A 78 -4.47 21.64 9.19
C PRO A 78 -4.42 22.29 7.81
N ALA A 79 -3.58 23.31 7.62
CA ALA A 79 -3.42 23.96 6.32
C ALA A 79 -2.75 23.06 5.28
N ALA A 80 -1.84 22.16 5.68
CA ALA A 80 -1.18 21.19 4.80
C ALA A 80 -2.01 19.93 4.54
N LEU A 81 -3.04 19.67 5.34
CA LEU A 81 -3.81 18.42 5.31
C LEU A 81 -4.34 18.02 3.92
N PRO A 82 -4.92 18.93 3.11
CA PRO A 82 -5.37 18.57 1.76
C PRO A 82 -4.23 18.06 0.86
N GLY A 83 -3.04 18.67 0.99
CA GLY A 83 -1.85 18.23 0.25
C GLY A 83 -1.34 16.87 0.72
N ILE A 84 -1.34 16.64 2.02
CA ILE A 84 -0.94 15.36 2.63
C ILE A 84 -1.87 14.23 2.16
N ILE A 85 -3.19 14.44 2.20
CA ILE A 85 -4.18 13.46 1.74
C ILE A 85 -3.97 13.15 0.26
N THR A 86 -3.74 14.17 -0.57
CA THR A 86 -3.44 13.97 -2.00
C THR A 86 -2.20 13.11 -2.19
N GLY A 87 -1.11 13.41 -1.46
CA GLY A 87 0.12 12.62 -1.51
C GLY A 87 -0.09 11.18 -1.08
N LEU A 88 -0.89 10.95 -0.03
CA LEU A 88 -1.24 9.61 0.43
C LEU A 88 -2.01 8.82 -0.63
N VAL A 89 -3.03 9.40 -1.25
CA VAL A 89 -3.82 8.73 -2.30
C VAL A 89 -2.96 8.41 -3.54
N LEU A 90 -2.05 9.32 -3.92
CA LEU A 90 -1.09 9.06 -5.01
C LEU A 90 -0.12 7.94 -4.66
N ALA A 91 0.35 7.87 -3.42
CA ALA A 91 1.21 6.77 -2.95
C ALA A 91 0.46 5.42 -2.99
N MET A 92 -0.83 5.40 -2.62
CA MET A 92 -1.68 4.21 -2.72
C MET A 92 -1.90 3.80 -4.19
N ALA A 93 -2.18 4.75 -5.09
CA ALA A 93 -2.34 4.47 -6.52
C ALA A 93 -1.06 3.87 -7.11
N ARG A 94 0.12 4.37 -6.71
CA ARG A 94 1.40 3.81 -7.10
C ARG A 94 1.58 2.40 -6.55
N GLY A 95 1.35 2.18 -5.25
CA GLY A 95 1.47 0.88 -4.61
C GLY A 95 0.58 -0.19 -5.25
N ALA A 96 -0.60 0.19 -5.76
CA ALA A 96 -1.48 -0.72 -6.49
C ALA A 96 -0.88 -1.22 -7.81
N GLY A 97 0.08 -0.51 -8.40
CA GLY A 97 0.78 -0.91 -9.62
C GLY A 97 2.08 -1.70 -9.39
N GLU A 98 2.54 -1.82 -8.15
CA GLU A 98 3.81 -2.50 -7.85
C GLU A 98 3.64 -4.02 -7.88
N VAL A 99 4.35 -4.69 -8.79
CA VAL A 99 4.26 -6.15 -9.01
C VAL A 99 5.51 -6.87 -8.53
N ALA A 100 6.70 -6.38 -8.92
CA ALA A 100 7.95 -7.09 -8.73
C ALA A 100 8.26 -7.49 -7.27
N PRO A 101 8.15 -6.62 -6.26
CA PRO A 101 8.39 -7.00 -4.87
C PRO A 101 7.33 -7.96 -4.34
N LEU A 102 6.08 -7.88 -4.83
CA LEU A 102 4.99 -8.75 -4.39
C LEU A 102 5.18 -10.19 -4.88
N MET A 103 5.76 -10.40 -6.05
CA MET A 103 6.09 -11.72 -6.58
C MET A 103 7.02 -12.51 -5.65
N LEU A 104 7.85 -11.81 -4.87
CA LEU A 104 8.81 -12.44 -3.95
C LEU A 104 8.22 -12.75 -2.57
N VAL A 105 7.10 -12.13 -2.20
CA VAL A 105 6.60 -12.15 -0.81
C VAL A 105 5.21 -12.72 -0.63
N GLY A 106 4.59 -13.32 -1.64
CA GLY A 106 3.35 -14.06 -1.39
C GLY A 106 2.22 -13.91 -2.38
N VAL A 107 2.48 -13.30 -3.54
CA VAL A 107 1.53 -13.33 -4.66
C VAL A 107 1.58 -14.69 -5.32
N VAL A 108 0.42 -15.25 -5.62
CA VAL A 108 0.26 -16.53 -6.32
C VAL A 108 -0.64 -16.34 -7.54
N GLU A 109 -0.50 -17.27 -8.48
CA GLU A 109 -1.28 -17.32 -9.72
C GLU A 109 -2.78 -17.49 -9.44
N SER A 110 -3.11 -18.34 -8.47
CA SER A 110 -4.50 -18.60 -8.07
C SER A 110 -4.57 -18.78 -6.56
N ALA A 111 -5.29 -17.90 -5.88
CA ALA A 111 -5.63 -18.07 -4.47
C ALA A 111 -6.93 -18.87 -4.37
N ASN A 112 -6.90 -19.99 -3.66
CA ASN A 112 -8.06 -20.85 -3.49
C ASN A 112 -9.15 -20.22 -2.64
N GLU A 113 -8.77 -19.32 -1.72
CA GLU A 113 -9.67 -18.65 -0.80
C GLU A 113 -9.30 -17.16 -0.69
N LEU A 114 -10.30 -16.33 -0.41
CA LEU A 114 -10.07 -14.92 -0.12
C LEU A 114 -9.47 -14.78 1.28
N PRO A 115 -8.52 -13.87 1.49
CA PRO A 115 -7.94 -13.61 2.82
C PRO A 115 -8.92 -12.93 3.78
N LEU A 116 -10.16 -12.70 3.36
CA LEU A 116 -11.25 -12.11 4.13
C LEU A 116 -12.33 -13.15 4.35
N THR A 117 -12.66 -13.44 5.61
CA THR A 117 -13.76 -14.33 6.00
C THR A 117 -14.79 -13.58 6.82
N THR A 118 -16.02 -14.10 6.86
CA THR A 118 -17.11 -13.55 7.69
C THR A 118 -17.03 -14.02 9.14
N GLU A 119 -16.17 -15.00 9.44
CA GLU A 119 -15.95 -15.51 10.80
C GLU A 119 -14.62 -15.02 11.38
N PRO A 120 -14.52 -14.84 12.70
CA PRO A 120 -13.28 -14.43 13.35
C PRO A 120 -12.18 -15.53 13.23
N PRO A 121 -10.92 -15.18 12.88
CA PRO A 121 -10.40 -13.87 12.52
C PRO A 121 -10.84 -13.45 11.12
N PHE A 122 -11.37 -12.23 10.97
CA PHE A 122 -11.90 -11.71 9.71
C PHE A 122 -10.85 -11.55 8.61
N ILE A 123 -9.57 -11.48 8.97
CA ILE A 123 -8.44 -11.29 8.05
C ILE A 123 -7.39 -12.38 8.35
N HIS A 124 -7.10 -13.21 7.35
CA HIS A 124 -6.04 -14.21 7.41
C HIS A 124 -4.74 -13.62 6.81
N MET A 125 -3.82 -13.22 7.67
CA MET A 125 -2.56 -12.57 7.29
C MET A 125 -1.52 -13.54 6.74
N ASP A 126 -1.71 -14.82 6.97
CA ASP A 126 -0.85 -15.94 6.52
C ASP A 126 -1.20 -16.44 5.13
N GLN A 127 -2.38 -16.09 4.62
CA GLN A 127 -2.81 -16.54 3.29
C GLN A 127 -2.09 -15.80 2.16
N THR A 128 -1.88 -16.54 1.09
CA THR A 128 -1.44 -16.01 -0.21
C THR A 128 -2.61 -15.32 -0.90
N PHE A 129 -2.32 -14.34 -1.74
CA PHE A 129 -3.34 -13.58 -2.44
C PHE A 129 -2.96 -13.37 -3.90
N MET A 130 -3.97 -13.11 -4.72
CA MET A 130 -3.82 -12.79 -6.12
C MET A 130 -3.76 -11.28 -6.32
N HIS A 131 -2.84 -10.81 -7.16
CA HIS A 131 -2.69 -9.40 -7.48
C HIS A 131 -2.89 -9.16 -8.97
N LEU A 132 -3.70 -8.15 -9.35
CA LEU A 132 -4.03 -7.87 -10.75
C LEU A 132 -2.79 -7.67 -11.64
N GLY A 133 -1.76 -7.00 -11.11
CA GLY A 133 -0.51 -6.80 -11.85
C GLY A 133 0.25 -8.09 -12.09
N PHE A 134 0.24 -9.02 -11.14
CA PHE A 134 0.81 -10.36 -11.32
C PHE A 134 0.04 -11.17 -12.36
N GLN A 135 -1.28 -11.08 -12.35
CA GLN A 135 -2.12 -11.74 -13.34
C GLN A 135 -1.84 -11.27 -14.78
N ILE A 136 -1.59 -9.96 -14.95
CA ILE A 136 -1.17 -9.43 -16.27
C ILE A 136 0.16 -10.05 -16.71
N TYR A 137 1.11 -10.15 -15.77
CA TYR A 137 2.41 -10.75 -16.06
C TYR A 137 2.28 -12.24 -16.40
N ASP A 138 1.50 -12.98 -15.64
CA ASP A 138 1.28 -14.40 -15.83
C ASP A 138 0.59 -14.69 -17.17
N LEU A 139 -0.53 -14.05 -17.45
CA LEU A 139 -1.26 -14.17 -18.71
C LEU A 139 -0.45 -13.71 -19.93
N GLY A 140 0.41 -12.69 -19.76
CA GLY A 140 1.19 -12.12 -20.85
C GLY A 140 2.47 -12.87 -21.18
N PHE A 141 3.11 -13.49 -20.18
CA PHE A 141 4.46 -14.06 -20.34
C PHE A 141 4.59 -15.52 -19.94
N GLN A 142 3.73 -16.06 -19.08
CA GLN A 142 3.82 -17.43 -18.59
C GLN A 142 2.76 -18.36 -19.16
N SER A 143 1.69 -17.82 -19.76
CA SER A 143 0.61 -18.65 -20.31
C SER A 143 1.12 -19.50 -21.49
N PRO A 144 0.84 -20.80 -21.49
CA PRO A 144 1.20 -21.71 -22.61
C PRO A 144 0.59 -21.30 -23.95
N ASP A 145 -0.60 -20.67 -23.91
CA ASP A 145 -1.29 -20.12 -25.07
C ASP A 145 -1.47 -18.61 -24.90
N SER A 146 -0.42 -17.88 -25.25
CA SER A 146 -0.38 -16.42 -25.10
C SER A 146 -1.39 -15.70 -26.01
N GLU A 147 -1.79 -16.29 -27.14
CA GLU A 147 -2.79 -15.69 -28.04
C GLU A 147 -4.20 -15.75 -27.45
N ALA A 148 -4.59 -16.88 -26.88
CA ALA A 148 -5.87 -17.02 -26.22
C ALA A 148 -5.94 -16.21 -24.90
N ALA A 149 -4.82 -15.99 -24.22
CA ALA A 149 -4.74 -15.22 -22.97
C ALA A 149 -4.74 -13.69 -23.18
N ARG A 150 -4.40 -13.19 -24.37
CA ARG A 150 -4.32 -11.74 -24.66
C ARG A 150 -5.57 -10.94 -24.30
N PRO A 151 -6.81 -11.35 -24.65
CA PRO A 151 -7.99 -10.56 -24.29
C PRO A 151 -8.15 -10.39 -22.78
N SER A 152 -7.85 -11.44 -22.00
CA SER A 152 -7.91 -11.41 -20.55
C SER A 152 -6.82 -10.52 -19.95
N ALA A 153 -5.61 -10.56 -20.48
CA ALA A 153 -4.51 -9.69 -20.08
C ALA A 153 -4.84 -8.20 -20.33
N PHE A 154 -5.40 -7.89 -21.50
CA PHE A 154 -5.82 -6.51 -21.81
C PHE A 154 -6.99 -6.04 -20.93
N ALA A 155 -7.96 -6.89 -20.64
CA ALA A 155 -9.07 -6.57 -19.74
C ALA A 155 -8.57 -6.29 -18.33
N THR A 156 -7.65 -7.10 -17.81
CA THR A 156 -7.04 -6.90 -16.47
C THR A 156 -6.18 -5.62 -16.43
N ALA A 157 -5.42 -5.35 -17.49
CA ALA A 157 -4.64 -4.12 -17.62
C ALA A 157 -5.54 -2.87 -17.66
N LEU A 158 -6.66 -2.93 -18.35
CA LEU A 158 -7.66 -1.86 -18.40
C LEU A 158 -8.28 -1.61 -17.01
N LEU A 159 -8.62 -2.66 -16.28
CA LEU A 159 -9.13 -2.56 -14.91
C LEU A 159 -8.11 -1.91 -13.97
N LEU A 160 -6.86 -2.34 -14.02
CA LEU A 160 -5.80 -1.78 -13.17
C LEU A 160 -5.54 -0.31 -13.50
N SER A 161 -5.47 0.03 -14.80
CA SER A 161 -5.29 1.40 -15.26
C SER A 161 -6.49 2.28 -14.89
N GLY A 162 -7.70 1.77 -15.04
CA GLY A 162 -8.93 2.45 -14.65
C GLY A 162 -8.97 2.76 -13.15
N LEU A 163 -8.59 1.80 -12.31
CA LEU A 163 -8.48 1.98 -10.87
C LEU A 163 -7.46 3.09 -10.53
N GLY A 164 -6.28 3.08 -11.17
CA GLY A 164 -5.26 4.10 -11.00
C GLY A 164 -5.76 5.51 -11.37
N VAL A 165 -6.48 5.63 -12.50
CA VAL A 165 -7.10 6.89 -12.94
C VAL A 165 -8.15 7.37 -11.94
N ILE A 166 -9.03 6.49 -11.46
CA ILE A 166 -10.06 6.84 -10.47
C ILE A 166 -9.41 7.36 -9.18
N LEU A 167 -8.40 6.67 -8.67
CA LEU A 167 -7.67 7.11 -7.46
C LEU A 167 -6.99 8.47 -7.68
N THR A 168 -6.37 8.68 -8.83
CA THR A 168 -5.73 9.96 -9.17
C THR A 168 -6.74 11.10 -9.27
N LEU A 169 -7.89 10.84 -9.88
CA LEU A 169 -8.99 11.83 -9.96
C LEU A 169 -9.56 12.13 -8.57
N ALA A 170 -9.76 11.12 -7.72
CA ALA A 170 -10.21 11.30 -6.34
C ALA A 170 -9.21 12.15 -5.54
N ALA A 171 -7.90 11.92 -5.70
CA ALA A 171 -6.85 12.73 -5.09
C ALA A 171 -6.89 14.19 -5.60
N SER A 172 -7.12 14.38 -6.89
CA SER A 172 -7.23 15.73 -7.47
C SER A 172 -8.46 16.47 -6.96
N PHE A 173 -9.59 15.78 -6.82
CA PHE A 173 -10.84 16.38 -6.32
C PHE A 173 -10.74 16.76 -4.83
N SER A 174 -9.97 16.04 -4.03
CA SER A 174 -9.76 16.36 -2.61
C SER A 174 -8.93 17.65 -2.38
N ARG A 175 -8.35 18.23 -3.44
CA ARG A 175 -7.61 19.50 -3.38
C ARG A 175 -8.52 20.75 -3.44
N HIS A 176 -9.73 20.60 -3.93
CA HIS A 176 -10.71 21.67 -4.08
C HIS A 176 -11.72 21.64 -2.95
#